data_f8cf657291668d7d539927a756f81a55
#
_entry.id   f8cf657291668d7d539927a756f81a55
#
_cell.length_a   1.000
_cell.length_b   1.000
_cell.length_c   1.000
_cell.angle_alpha   90.00
_cell.angle_beta   90.00
_cell.angle_gamma   90.00
#
_symmetry.space_group_name_H-M   'P 1'
#
loop_
_entity.id
_entity.type
_entity.pdbx_description
1 polymer ?
#
loop_
_entity_poly.entity_id
_entity_poly.type
_entity_poly.pdbx_seq_one_letter_code
_entity_poly.pdbx_strand_id
1 'polypeptide(L)'
;MKLDYGVPTDKICAEIQFGKAKGFFSDEGIDLTVRVVFGGPEIAAMYDSGELKVGEIGSPPATTAIARGARFKIVGSGVRQRALQYLVVDSTISSWTDLTGKAIGVLSKGSCSYWFSRLLVQNNGLDPDKDVEIVGLGASYANVVDLFKSGELHAAVVSELNVSIGEHRNAFRIMKALTEPEFCPTMQWMVLVANCDFIARQATLLKAVLRACRRTYRYSLANVDEFARFAAEFYNVDVSTILRSIDRERNDLHHDCDIDIEGLDLAIELQRRLGAITSAMSSSDMIDLRFLPSNEAA
;
A
#
# COMPACT_ATOMS: atom_id res chain seq x y z
N MET A 1 6.28 -25.74 -1.72
CA MET A 1 4.83 -25.68 -1.41
C MET A 1 4.21 -24.55 -2.19
N LYS A 2 3.06 -24.74 -2.86
CA LYS A 2 2.38 -23.66 -3.59
C LYS A 2 1.71 -22.68 -2.62
N LEU A 3 1.87 -21.37 -2.84
CA LEU A 3 1.34 -20.33 -1.99
C LEU A 3 0.96 -19.10 -2.82
N ASP A 4 -0.29 -18.66 -2.67
CA ASP A 4 -0.75 -17.39 -3.22
C ASP A 4 -0.46 -16.26 -2.23
N TYR A 5 0.22 -15.21 -2.72
CA TYR A 5 0.55 -14.01 -1.99
C TYR A 5 -0.24 -12.83 -2.55
N GLY A 6 -1.06 -12.21 -1.72
CA GLY A 6 -1.94 -11.11 -2.15
C GLY A 6 -1.26 -9.75 -2.09
N VAL A 7 -1.54 -8.89 -3.07
CA VAL A 7 -1.16 -7.48 -3.08
C VAL A 7 -2.31 -6.61 -3.57
N PRO A 8 -2.50 -5.37 -3.02
CA PRO A 8 -3.68 -4.56 -3.34
C PRO A 8 -3.59 -3.82 -4.67
N THR A 9 -2.41 -3.72 -5.28
CA THR A 9 -2.20 -3.14 -6.62
C THR A 9 -1.00 -3.79 -7.30
N ASP A 10 -0.95 -3.70 -8.63
CA ASP A 10 0.20 -4.15 -9.43
C ASP A 10 1.46 -3.29 -9.17
N LYS A 11 1.29 -1.99 -8.87
CA LYS A 11 2.37 -1.03 -8.70
C LYS A 11 3.12 -1.12 -7.37
N ILE A 12 2.68 -1.97 -6.44
CA ILE A 12 3.36 -2.18 -5.16
C ILE A 12 3.86 -3.62 -4.97
N CYS A 13 3.82 -4.43 -6.02
CA CYS A 13 4.26 -5.83 -5.96
C CYS A 13 5.67 -6.08 -6.53
N ALA A 14 6.36 -5.04 -7.02
CA ALA A 14 7.65 -5.19 -7.70
C ALA A 14 8.69 -5.90 -6.84
N GLU A 15 8.79 -5.54 -5.57
CA GLU A 15 9.78 -6.13 -4.65
C GLU A 15 9.53 -7.63 -4.47
N ILE A 16 8.29 -8.03 -4.26
CA ILE A 16 7.94 -9.45 -4.10
C ILE A 16 8.21 -10.24 -5.39
N GLN A 17 7.90 -9.67 -6.56
CA GLN A 17 8.21 -10.28 -7.85
C GLN A 17 9.73 -10.38 -8.08
N PHE A 18 10.49 -9.37 -7.67
CA PHE A 18 11.95 -9.40 -7.72
C PHE A 18 12.53 -10.50 -6.83
N GLY A 19 12.09 -10.59 -5.56
CA GLY A 19 12.51 -11.66 -4.65
C GLY A 19 12.16 -13.06 -5.18
N LYS A 20 10.99 -13.20 -5.81
CA LYS A 20 10.60 -14.42 -6.50
C LYS A 20 11.56 -14.74 -7.67
N ALA A 21 11.87 -13.77 -8.53
CA ALA A 21 12.80 -13.92 -9.64
C ALA A 21 14.24 -14.25 -9.17
N LYS A 22 14.65 -13.72 -8.02
CA LYS A 22 15.94 -14.02 -7.37
C LYS A 22 15.98 -15.38 -6.66
N GLY A 23 14.88 -16.12 -6.62
CA GLY A 23 14.81 -17.42 -5.99
C GLY A 23 14.62 -17.40 -4.47
N PHE A 24 14.44 -16.24 -3.82
CA PHE A 24 14.41 -16.16 -2.36
C PHE A 24 13.24 -16.91 -1.73
N PHE A 25 12.12 -17.01 -2.43
CA PHE A 25 10.99 -17.82 -2.00
C PHE A 25 11.20 -19.31 -2.27
N SER A 26 11.80 -19.66 -3.43
CA SER A 26 12.10 -21.06 -3.76
C SER A 26 13.16 -21.66 -2.85
N ASP A 27 14.14 -20.89 -2.37
CA ASP A 27 15.12 -21.29 -1.38
C ASP A 27 14.48 -21.71 -0.05
N GLU A 28 13.32 -21.12 0.27
CA GLU A 28 12.48 -21.47 1.43
C GLU A 28 11.45 -22.57 1.11
N GLY A 29 11.54 -23.20 -0.06
CA GLY A 29 10.63 -24.25 -0.51
C GLY A 29 9.25 -23.75 -0.93
N ILE A 30 9.11 -22.44 -1.23
CA ILE A 30 7.86 -21.79 -1.59
C ILE A 30 7.77 -21.57 -3.10
N ASP A 31 6.77 -22.18 -3.72
CA ASP A 31 6.35 -21.88 -5.10
C ASP A 31 5.29 -20.76 -5.03
N LEU A 32 5.76 -19.50 -5.14
CA LEU A 32 4.95 -18.31 -4.91
C LEU A 32 4.20 -17.87 -6.18
N THR A 33 2.91 -17.64 -6.04
CA THR A 33 2.10 -16.90 -7.02
C THR A 33 1.65 -15.57 -6.42
N VAL A 34 2.00 -14.45 -7.06
CA VAL A 34 1.51 -13.13 -6.61
C VAL A 34 0.17 -12.85 -7.26
N ARG A 35 -0.84 -12.57 -6.44
CA ARG A 35 -2.21 -12.25 -6.87
C ARG A 35 -2.51 -10.78 -6.59
N VAL A 36 -2.81 -10.03 -7.64
CA VAL A 36 -3.25 -8.63 -7.54
C VAL A 36 -4.76 -8.58 -7.32
N VAL A 37 -5.19 -7.91 -6.26
CA VAL A 37 -6.61 -7.69 -5.93
C VAL A 37 -6.82 -6.19 -5.69
N PHE A 38 -7.37 -5.50 -6.68
CA PHE A 38 -7.56 -4.06 -6.60
C PHE A 38 -8.58 -3.67 -5.54
N GLY A 39 -8.09 -3.07 -4.46
CA GLY A 39 -8.90 -2.55 -3.36
C GLY A 39 -8.53 -3.13 -2.00
N GLY A 40 -8.54 -2.25 -1.00
CA GLY A 40 -8.23 -2.64 0.39
C GLY A 40 -9.31 -3.54 1.00
N PRO A 41 -10.60 -3.18 0.93
CA PRO A 41 -11.68 -4.01 1.44
C PRO A 41 -11.80 -5.36 0.73
N GLU A 42 -11.59 -5.38 -0.60
CA GLU A 42 -11.69 -6.56 -1.44
C GLU A 42 -10.63 -7.60 -1.04
N ILE A 43 -9.36 -7.16 -0.93
CA ILE A 43 -8.28 -8.07 -0.51
C ILE A 43 -8.41 -8.48 0.96
N ALA A 44 -8.92 -7.58 1.85
CA ALA A 44 -9.19 -7.92 3.24
C ALA A 44 -10.22 -9.05 3.37
N ALA A 45 -11.27 -9.04 2.54
CA ALA A 45 -12.26 -10.11 2.50
C ALA A 45 -11.66 -11.46 2.08
N MET A 46 -10.68 -11.46 1.16
CA MET A 46 -9.99 -12.67 0.74
C MET A 46 -9.03 -13.21 1.84
N TYR A 47 -8.41 -12.33 2.63
CA TYR A 47 -7.65 -12.77 3.82
C TYR A 47 -8.58 -13.31 4.92
N ASP A 48 -9.72 -12.67 5.15
CA ASP A 48 -10.71 -13.12 6.14
C ASP A 48 -11.25 -14.52 5.82
N SER A 49 -11.64 -14.76 4.57
CA SER A 49 -12.12 -16.06 4.11
C SER A 49 -11.04 -17.15 4.05
N GLY A 50 -9.75 -16.78 4.06
CA GLY A 50 -8.63 -17.69 3.86
C GLY A 50 -8.41 -18.11 2.40
N GLU A 51 -9.06 -17.47 1.42
CA GLU A 51 -8.75 -17.61 0.01
C GLU A 51 -7.32 -17.13 -0.27
N LEU A 52 -6.94 -15.97 0.28
CA LEU A 52 -5.56 -15.56 0.43
C LEU A 52 -5.08 -15.83 1.85
N LYS A 53 -3.93 -16.47 1.98
CA LYS A 53 -3.40 -16.88 3.28
C LYS A 53 -2.43 -15.87 3.88
N VAL A 54 -1.70 -15.16 3.03
CA VAL A 54 -0.65 -14.19 3.41
C VAL A 54 -0.45 -13.17 2.29
N GLY A 55 0.02 -11.98 2.63
CA GLY A 55 0.38 -10.94 1.67
C GLY A 55 0.40 -9.56 2.28
N GLU A 56 0.31 -8.54 1.45
CA GLU A 56 0.35 -7.14 1.83
C GLU A 56 -1.00 -6.45 1.68
N ILE A 57 -1.25 -5.48 2.56
CA ILE A 57 -2.42 -4.60 2.51
C ILE A 57 -2.07 -3.29 3.21
N GLY A 58 -2.77 -2.20 2.89
CA GLY A 58 -2.64 -0.97 3.66
C GLY A 58 -3.19 -1.10 5.09
N SER A 59 -2.55 -0.44 6.05
CA SER A 59 -2.98 -0.49 7.46
C SER A 59 -4.42 0.01 7.69
N PRO A 60 -4.94 1.08 7.05
CA PRO A 60 -6.33 1.50 7.22
C PRO A 60 -7.36 0.40 6.90
N PRO A 61 -7.37 -0.24 5.72
CA PRO A 61 -8.31 -1.33 5.45
C PRO A 61 -8.04 -2.57 6.31
N ALA A 62 -6.79 -2.88 6.65
CA ALA A 62 -6.46 -4.01 7.52
C ALA A 62 -7.05 -3.81 8.93
N THR A 63 -6.74 -2.68 9.57
CA THR A 63 -7.20 -2.39 10.94
C THR A 63 -8.73 -2.25 11.00
N THR A 64 -9.34 -1.64 9.97
CA THR A 64 -10.80 -1.55 9.88
C THR A 64 -11.45 -2.92 9.77
N ALA A 65 -10.91 -3.82 8.94
CA ALA A 65 -11.45 -5.18 8.80
C ALA A 65 -11.29 -6.00 10.10
N ILE A 66 -10.10 -5.96 10.73
CA ILE A 66 -9.84 -6.65 12.01
C ILE A 66 -10.76 -6.12 13.10
N ALA A 67 -10.96 -4.81 13.20
CA ALA A 67 -11.85 -4.19 14.16
C ALA A 67 -13.33 -4.61 13.98
N ARG A 68 -13.71 -5.06 12.78
CA ARG A 68 -15.02 -5.63 12.46
C ARG A 68 -15.08 -7.15 12.58
N GLY A 69 -14.03 -7.79 13.07
CA GLY A 69 -13.99 -9.22 13.35
C GLY A 69 -13.35 -10.09 12.27
N ALA A 70 -12.68 -9.50 11.27
CA ALA A 70 -11.99 -10.29 10.25
C ALA A 70 -10.91 -11.20 10.86
N ARG A 71 -10.77 -12.40 10.30
CA ARG A 71 -9.97 -13.50 10.83
C ARG A 71 -8.56 -13.53 10.23
N PHE A 72 -7.86 -12.42 10.29
CA PHE A 72 -6.44 -12.33 9.99
C PHE A 72 -5.73 -11.40 10.98
N LYS A 73 -4.41 -11.48 11.03
CA LYS A 73 -3.55 -10.66 11.90
C LYS A 73 -2.50 -9.95 11.07
N ILE A 74 -2.05 -8.80 11.55
CA ILE A 74 -0.86 -8.12 11.06
C ILE A 74 0.36 -8.86 11.62
N VAL A 75 1.25 -9.34 10.75
CA VAL A 75 2.40 -10.17 11.11
C VAL A 75 3.74 -9.51 10.80
N GLY A 76 3.72 -8.31 10.22
CA GLY A 76 4.92 -7.54 9.88
C GLY A 76 4.59 -6.32 9.04
N SER A 77 5.63 -5.55 8.68
CA SER A 77 5.56 -4.42 7.76
C SER A 77 5.93 -4.84 6.34
N GLY A 78 5.24 -4.29 5.34
CA GLY A 78 5.74 -4.27 3.96
C GLY A 78 6.94 -3.32 3.83
N VAL A 79 7.61 -3.36 2.67
CA VAL A 79 8.77 -2.51 2.39
C VAL A 79 8.43 -1.01 2.48
N ARG A 80 7.22 -0.62 2.13
CA ARG A 80 6.72 0.75 2.26
C ARG A 80 6.09 0.97 3.63
N GLN A 81 6.93 1.26 4.61
CA GLN A 81 6.48 1.43 5.99
C GLN A 81 5.67 2.70 6.22
N ARG A 82 6.02 3.80 5.54
CA ARG A 82 5.35 5.10 5.69
C ARG A 82 4.30 5.33 4.61
N ALA A 83 3.31 6.16 4.92
CA ALA A 83 2.27 6.51 3.97
C ALA A 83 2.80 7.47 2.90
N LEU A 84 3.00 6.95 1.70
CA LEU A 84 3.53 7.66 0.55
C LEU A 84 2.46 7.76 -0.53
N GLN A 85 1.51 8.67 -0.31
CA GLN A 85 0.46 8.98 -1.28
C GLN A 85 0.45 10.45 -1.62
N TYR A 86 -0.08 10.76 -2.78
CA TYR A 86 -0.06 12.10 -3.36
C TYR A 86 -1.42 12.42 -3.94
N LEU A 87 -1.93 13.63 -3.64
CA LEU A 87 -2.97 14.21 -4.46
C LEU A 87 -2.30 14.75 -5.73
N VAL A 88 -2.66 14.16 -6.84
CA VAL A 88 -2.25 14.62 -8.18
C VAL A 88 -3.44 15.26 -8.88
N VAL A 89 -3.16 16.28 -9.68
CA VAL A 89 -4.17 17.06 -10.39
C VAL A 89 -3.70 17.40 -11.80
N ASP A 90 -4.61 17.60 -12.71
CA ASP A 90 -4.32 18.15 -14.03
C ASP A 90 -4.06 19.67 -13.99
N SER A 91 -3.84 20.27 -15.15
CA SER A 91 -3.53 21.70 -15.27
C SER A 91 -4.73 22.62 -14.98
N THR A 92 -5.95 22.11 -14.90
CA THR A 92 -7.16 22.91 -14.64
C THR A 92 -7.37 23.19 -13.16
N ILE A 93 -6.74 22.43 -12.27
CA ILE A 93 -6.83 22.57 -10.82
C ILE A 93 -5.63 23.34 -10.31
N SER A 94 -5.82 24.52 -9.76
CA SER A 94 -4.76 25.38 -9.21
C SER A 94 -4.87 25.59 -7.70
N SER A 95 -6.06 25.42 -7.15
CA SER A 95 -6.37 25.64 -5.73
C SER A 95 -7.31 24.54 -5.21
N TRP A 96 -7.49 24.48 -3.89
CA TRP A 96 -8.44 23.54 -3.26
C TRP A 96 -9.88 23.82 -3.70
N THR A 97 -10.26 25.08 -3.92
CA THR A 97 -11.60 25.47 -4.36
C THR A 97 -11.92 24.96 -5.77
N ASP A 98 -10.92 24.75 -6.63
CA ASP A 98 -11.12 24.20 -7.98
C ASP A 98 -11.55 22.74 -7.95
N LEU A 99 -11.37 22.05 -6.82
CA LEU A 99 -11.86 20.68 -6.61
C LEU A 99 -13.37 20.62 -6.37
N THR A 100 -14.02 21.76 -6.05
CA THR A 100 -15.47 21.80 -5.81
C THR A 100 -16.23 21.30 -7.04
N GLY A 101 -17.10 20.32 -6.84
CA GLY A 101 -17.85 19.65 -7.90
C GLY A 101 -17.03 18.69 -8.78
N LYS A 102 -15.76 18.42 -8.42
CA LYS A 102 -14.91 17.50 -9.18
C LYS A 102 -14.85 16.12 -8.55
N ALA A 103 -14.57 15.11 -9.39
CA ALA A 103 -14.27 13.76 -8.94
C ALA A 103 -12.80 13.65 -8.53
N ILE A 104 -12.55 13.01 -7.37
CA ILE A 104 -11.22 12.59 -6.92
C ILE A 104 -11.14 11.07 -7.04
N GLY A 105 -10.31 10.59 -7.96
CA GLY A 105 -10.09 9.16 -8.18
C GLY A 105 -9.32 8.52 -7.03
N VAL A 106 -9.78 7.38 -6.55
CA VAL A 106 -9.13 6.56 -5.52
C VAL A 106 -9.16 5.09 -5.93
N LEU A 107 -8.35 4.24 -5.28
CA LEU A 107 -8.32 2.81 -5.60
C LEU A 107 -9.71 2.16 -5.44
N SER A 108 -10.28 2.22 -4.23
CA SER A 108 -11.65 1.79 -3.97
C SER A 108 -12.20 2.49 -2.72
N LYS A 109 -13.51 2.49 -2.54
CA LYS A 109 -14.14 3.02 -1.32
C LYS A 109 -13.67 2.20 -0.10
N GLY A 110 -13.11 2.87 0.91
CA GLY A 110 -12.54 2.25 2.10
C GLY A 110 -11.06 1.84 1.96
N SER A 111 -10.42 2.06 0.81
CA SER A 111 -8.97 1.94 0.65
C SER A 111 -8.21 3.07 1.35
N CYS A 112 -6.87 2.96 1.42
CA CYS A 112 -6.02 4.04 1.95
C CYS A 112 -6.27 5.36 1.22
N SER A 113 -6.26 5.34 -0.12
CA SER A 113 -6.47 6.54 -0.93
C SER A 113 -7.85 7.17 -0.71
N TYR A 114 -8.89 6.37 -0.42
CA TYR A 114 -10.20 6.87 -0.05
C TYR A 114 -10.18 7.63 1.29
N TRP A 115 -9.60 7.05 2.32
CA TRP A 115 -9.55 7.70 3.63
C TRP A 115 -8.66 8.93 3.63
N PHE A 116 -7.55 8.87 2.91
CA PHE A 116 -6.64 10.02 2.77
C PHE A 116 -7.27 11.16 1.96
N SER A 117 -8.01 10.87 0.88
CA SER A 117 -8.70 11.92 0.14
C SER A 117 -9.74 12.65 1.00
N ARG A 118 -10.48 11.94 1.83
CA ARG A 118 -11.43 12.56 2.79
C ARG A 118 -10.73 13.49 3.77
N LEU A 119 -9.63 13.02 4.35
CA LEU A 119 -8.84 13.80 5.30
C LEU A 119 -8.23 15.04 4.63
N LEU A 120 -7.68 14.91 3.42
CA LEU A 120 -7.16 16.03 2.62
C LEU A 120 -8.21 17.10 2.38
N VAL A 121 -9.35 16.71 1.86
CA VAL A 121 -10.47 17.59 1.54
C VAL A 121 -10.92 18.33 2.79
N GLN A 122 -11.14 17.60 3.88
CA GLN A 122 -11.61 18.17 5.16
C GLN A 122 -10.60 19.14 5.77
N ASN A 123 -9.32 18.82 5.78
CA ASN A 123 -8.27 19.68 6.33
C ASN A 123 -8.06 20.97 5.52
N ASN A 124 -8.56 21.02 4.29
CA ASN A 124 -8.47 22.19 3.42
C ASN A 124 -9.81 22.92 3.24
N GLY A 125 -10.74 22.69 4.16
CA GLY A 125 -11.97 23.49 4.29
C GLY A 125 -13.11 23.06 3.36
N LEU A 126 -13.01 21.90 2.69
CA LEU A 126 -14.08 21.33 1.88
C LEU A 126 -14.77 20.18 2.63
N ASP A 127 -16.04 19.96 2.36
CA ASP A 127 -16.81 18.82 2.87
C ASP A 127 -16.65 17.62 1.89
N PRO A 128 -16.02 16.51 2.32
CA PRO A 128 -15.78 15.37 1.45
C PRO A 128 -17.06 14.62 1.03
N ASP A 129 -18.21 14.94 1.61
CA ASP A 129 -19.49 14.32 1.28
C ASP A 129 -20.39 15.23 0.44
N LYS A 130 -20.02 16.53 0.25
CA LYS A 130 -20.83 17.52 -0.46
C LYS A 130 -20.09 18.24 -1.58
N ASP A 131 -18.81 18.61 -1.32
CA ASP A 131 -18.08 19.52 -2.19
C ASP A 131 -17.28 18.77 -3.27
N VAL A 132 -17.02 17.47 -3.09
CA VAL A 132 -16.29 16.63 -4.04
C VAL A 132 -16.96 15.27 -4.19
N GLU A 133 -16.70 14.58 -5.31
CA GLU A 133 -17.11 13.20 -5.50
C GLU A 133 -15.86 12.30 -5.37
N ILE A 134 -15.81 11.41 -4.38
CA ILE A 134 -14.70 10.46 -4.22
C ILE A 134 -15.06 9.15 -4.91
N VAL A 135 -14.39 8.87 -6.06
CA VAL A 135 -14.74 7.79 -6.98
C VAL A 135 -13.73 6.65 -6.89
N GLY A 136 -14.21 5.44 -6.60
CA GLY A 136 -13.40 4.22 -6.64
C GLY A 136 -13.16 3.80 -8.09
N LEU A 137 -11.89 3.74 -8.51
CA LEU A 137 -11.50 3.35 -9.87
C LEU A 137 -11.40 1.83 -10.06
N GLY A 138 -11.24 1.05 -8.95
CA GLY A 138 -11.06 -0.40 -9.02
C GLY A 138 -9.88 -0.79 -9.90
N ALA A 139 -10.09 -1.74 -10.82
CA ALA A 139 -9.05 -2.18 -11.76
C ALA A 139 -8.56 -1.04 -12.68
N SER A 140 -9.39 -0.04 -12.99
CA SER A 140 -8.99 1.12 -13.80
C SER A 140 -7.95 2.00 -13.11
N TYR A 141 -7.71 1.83 -11.80
CA TYR A 141 -6.63 2.50 -11.08
C TYR A 141 -5.23 2.19 -11.67
N ALA A 142 -5.06 1.02 -12.27
CA ALA A 142 -3.83 0.69 -13.02
C ALA A 142 -3.59 1.64 -14.21
N ASN A 143 -4.66 2.20 -14.77
CA ASN A 143 -4.64 3.08 -15.93
C ASN A 143 -4.91 4.55 -15.57
N VAL A 144 -4.70 4.95 -14.31
CA VAL A 144 -5.00 6.30 -13.83
C VAL A 144 -4.35 7.40 -14.68
N VAL A 145 -3.15 7.17 -15.19
CA VAL A 145 -2.43 8.12 -16.05
C VAL A 145 -3.19 8.35 -17.37
N ASP A 146 -3.77 7.31 -17.94
CA ASP A 146 -4.53 7.40 -19.19
C ASP A 146 -5.88 8.10 -18.98
N LEU A 147 -6.53 7.92 -17.81
CA LEU A 147 -7.74 8.64 -17.43
C LEU A 147 -7.52 10.16 -17.32
N PHE A 148 -6.35 10.58 -16.83
CA PHE A 148 -5.98 12.01 -16.85
C PHE A 148 -5.76 12.51 -18.30
N LYS A 149 -5.09 11.73 -19.14
CA LYS A 149 -4.81 12.12 -20.54
C LYS A 149 -6.07 12.20 -21.40
N SER A 150 -7.08 11.36 -21.12
CA SER A 150 -8.37 11.43 -21.81
C SER A 150 -9.29 12.56 -21.30
N GLY A 151 -8.94 13.19 -20.16
CA GLY A 151 -9.77 14.20 -19.50
C GLY A 151 -10.96 13.60 -18.71
N GLU A 152 -10.99 12.29 -18.50
CA GLU A 152 -12.01 11.63 -17.68
C GLU A 152 -11.76 11.85 -16.18
N LEU A 153 -10.53 12.21 -15.79
CA LEU A 153 -10.15 12.44 -14.40
C LEU A 153 -9.30 13.72 -14.27
N HIS A 154 -9.65 14.56 -13.29
CA HIS A 154 -8.98 15.83 -13.02
C HIS A 154 -8.18 15.83 -11.71
N ALA A 155 -8.48 14.90 -10.79
CA ALA A 155 -7.79 14.73 -9.52
C ALA A 155 -7.78 13.25 -9.10
N ALA A 156 -6.71 12.80 -8.45
CA ALA A 156 -6.64 11.46 -7.86
C ALA A 156 -5.68 11.42 -6.67
N VAL A 157 -5.95 10.50 -5.74
CA VAL A 157 -4.97 10.14 -4.70
C VAL A 157 -4.27 8.86 -5.13
N VAL A 158 -2.99 8.98 -5.45
CA VAL A 158 -2.16 7.90 -6.00
C VAL A 158 -0.85 7.73 -5.21
N SER A 159 -0.26 6.55 -5.32
CA SER A 159 1.07 6.24 -4.80
C SER A 159 2.09 6.13 -5.94
N GLU A 160 3.36 6.04 -5.57
CA GLU A 160 4.36 5.55 -6.52
C GLU A 160 4.00 4.11 -6.96
N LEU A 161 4.25 3.66 -8.09
CA LEU A 161 5.01 4.19 -9.25
C LEU A 161 4.14 5.12 -10.16
N ASN A 162 2.83 5.20 -9.92
CA ASN A 162 1.91 5.98 -10.77
C ASN A 162 2.28 7.46 -10.85
N VAL A 163 2.80 8.04 -9.74
CA VAL A 163 3.23 9.45 -9.72
C VAL A 163 4.36 9.68 -10.71
N SER A 164 5.44 8.91 -10.63
CA SER A 164 6.59 9.05 -11.52
C SER A 164 6.25 8.79 -12.99
N ILE A 165 5.35 7.84 -13.28
CA ILE A 165 4.85 7.59 -14.64
C ILE A 165 4.03 8.79 -15.15
N GLY A 166 3.12 9.31 -14.32
CA GLY A 166 2.25 10.42 -14.71
C GLY A 166 3.00 11.71 -14.96
N GLU A 167 3.98 12.04 -14.11
CA GLU A 167 4.87 13.18 -14.33
C GLU A 167 5.71 13.01 -15.62
N HIS A 168 6.31 11.83 -15.82
CA HIS A 168 7.08 11.54 -17.03
C HIS A 168 6.24 11.69 -18.31
N ARG A 169 4.96 11.32 -18.24
CA ARG A 169 4.01 11.43 -19.38
C ARG A 169 3.29 12.77 -19.44
N ASN A 170 3.60 13.74 -18.56
CA ASN A 170 2.92 15.03 -18.44
C ASN A 170 1.39 14.91 -18.32
N ALA A 171 0.91 13.90 -17.59
CA ALA A 171 -0.51 13.66 -17.40
C ALA A 171 -1.09 14.49 -16.25
N PHE A 172 -0.31 14.72 -15.21
CA PHE A 172 -0.70 15.46 -14.02
C PHE A 172 0.54 15.99 -13.27
N ARG A 173 0.30 16.79 -12.25
CA ARG A 173 1.32 17.24 -11.28
C ARG A 173 0.91 16.89 -9.86
N ILE A 174 1.86 16.80 -8.97
CA ILE A 174 1.58 16.70 -7.53
C ILE A 174 1.05 18.05 -7.05
N MET A 175 -0.13 18.05 -6.43
CA MET A 175 -0.67 19.20 -5.72
C MET A 175 -0.30 19.16 -4.24
N LYS A 176 -0.35 17.97 -3.61
CA LYS A 176 -0.01 17.77 -2.20
C LYS A 176 0.57 16.38 -1.97
N ALA A 177 1.67 16.31 -1.21
CA ALA A 177 2.18 15.06 -0.68
C ALA A 177 1.57 14.76 0.69
N LEU A 178 1.14 13.52 0.91
CA LEU A 178 0.54 13.11 2.18
C LEU A 178 1.58 12.88 3.29
N THR A 179 2.85 12.80 2.92
CA THR A 179 3.98 12.70 3.83
C THR A 179 4.37 14.01 4.50
N GLU A 180 3.74 15.13 4.14
CA GLU A 180 4.01 16.40 4.81
C GLU A 180 3.53 16.36 6.27
N PRO A 181 4.38 16.70 7.26
CA PRO A 181 4.12 16.48 8.69
C PRO A 181 2.83 17.10 9.21
N GLU A 182 2.43 18.22 8.65
CA GLU A 182 1.19 18.92 9.00
C GLU A 182 -0.08 18.18 8.55
N PHE A 183 0.07 17.21 7.64
CA PHE A 183 -1.05 16.50 7.04
C PHE A 183 -1.26 15.11 7.63
N CYS A 184 -0.27 14.24 7.52
CA CYS A 184 -0.30 12.90 8.07
C CYS A 184 1.14 12.49 8.41
N PRO A 185 1.64 12.85 9.58
CA PRO A 185 3.04 12.63 9.87
C PRO A 185 3.37 11.16 9.88
N THR A 186 3.73 10.38 10.29
CA THR A 186 4.38 9.08 10.42
C THR A 186 3.41 7.91 10.68
N MET A 187 2.46 7.67 9.80
CA MET A 187 1.58 6.50 9.90
C MET A 187 2.25 5.25 9.31
N GLN A 188 2.13 4.09 9.98
CA GLN A 188 2.43 2.80 9.36
C GLN A 188 1.51 2.60 8.13
N TRP A 189 2.07 2.33 6.95
CA TRP A 189 1.27 2.21 5.75
C TRP A 189 1.05 0.76 5.33
N MET A 190 2.02 0.14 4.66
CA MET A 190 1.85 -1.24 4.22
C MET A 190 2.16 -2.22 5.35
N VAL A 191 1.27 -3.18 5.54
CA VAL A 191 1.43 -4.24 6.53
C VAL A 191 1.38 -5.60 5.86
N LEU A 192 2.19 -6.53 6.36
CA LEU A 192 2.09 -7.95 6.06
C LEU A 192 1.00 -8.54 6.95
N VAL A 193 0.10 -9.29 6.34
CA VAL A 193 -1.00 -9.95 7.05
C VAL A 193 -1.04 -11.45 6.77
N ALA A 194 -1.58 -12.21 7.71
CA ALA A 194 -1.80 -13.64 7.54
C ALA A 194 -3.15 -14.06 8.16
N ASN A 195 -3.87 -14.95 7.47
CA ASN A 195 -5.11 -15.54 7.96
C ASN A 195 -4.88 -16.35 9.24
N CYS A 196 -5.80 -16.27 10.20
CA CYS A 196 -5.65 -16.91 11.51
C CYS A 196 -5.53 -18.44 11.44
N ASP A 197 -6.25 -19.10 10.54
CA ASP A 197 -6.13 -20.56 10.36
C ASP A 197 -4.77 -20.94 9.73
N PHE A 198 -4.25 -20.09 8.84
CA PHE A 198 -2.90 -20.26 8.29
C PHE A 198 -1.84 -20.08 9.37
N ILE A 199 -1.95 -19.06 10.22
CA ILE A 199 -1.05 -18.85 11.38
C ILE A 199 -1.05 -20.08 12.28
N ALA A 200 -2.24 -20.61 12.63
CA ALA A 200 -2.36 -21.73 13.56
C ALA A 200 -1.81 -23.05 13.00
N ARG A 201 -2.00 -23.30 11.69
CA ARG A 201 -1.68 -24.60 11.08
C ARG A 201 -0.35 -24.64 10.34
N GLN A 202 0.19 -23.49 9.94
CA GLN A 202 1.32 -23.36 9.02
C GLN A 202 2.39 -22.37 9.55
N ALA A 203 2.59 -22.33 10.86
CA ALA A 203 3.51 -21.40 11.52
C ALA A 203 4.94 -21.42 10.92
N THR A 204 5.45 -22.62 10.59
CA THR A 204 6.77 -22.79 9.96
C THR A 204 6.81 -22.19 8.58
N LEU A 205 5.75 -22.34 7.78
CA LEU A 205 5.66 -21.74 6.44
C LEU A 205 5.54 -20.22 6.54
N LEU A 206 4.76 -19.69 7.49
CA LEU A 206 4.69 -18.23 7.71
C LEU A 206 6.06 -17.64 8.04
N LYS A 207 6.83 -18.29 8.92
CA LYS A 207 8.23 -17.87 9.21
C LYS A 207 9.09 -17.87 7.94
N ALA A 208 8.96 -18.89 7.09
CA ALA A 208 9.69 -18.97 5.82
C ALA A 208 9.30 -17.82 4.86
N VAL A 209 8.00 -17.50 4.75
CA VAL A 209 7.52 -16.35 3.97
C VAL A 209 8.13 -15.05 4.47
N LEU A 210 8.10 -14.80 5.78
CA LEU A 210 8.63 -13.56 6.37
C LEU A 210 10.15 -13.43 6.20
N ARG A 211 10.91 -14.55 6.26
CA ARG A 211 12.35 -14.54 5.93
C ARG A 211 12.60 -14.19 4.47
N ALA A 212 11.83 -14.79 3.54
CA ALA A 212 11.93 -14.49 2.12
C ALA A 212 11.58 -13.02 1.82
N CYS A 213 10.52 -12.47 2.43
CA CYS A 213 10.16 -11.05 2.30
C CYS A 213 11.29 -10.15 2.80
N ARG A 214 11.81 -10.38 4.03
CA ARG A 214 12.91 -9.59 4.58
C ARG A 214 14.17 -9.65 3.72
N ARG A 215 14.55 -10.86 3.26
CA ARG A 215 15.67 -11.03 2.35
C ARG A 215 15.45 -10.25 1.05
N THR A 216 14.23 -10.28 0.53
CA THR A 216 13.84 -9.52 -0.66
C THR A 216 14.03 -8.02 -0.45
N TYR A 217 13.47 -7.46 0.63
CA TYR A 217 13.55 -6.03 0.91
C TYR A 217 14.99 -5.56 1.14
N ARG A 218 15.75 -6.29 1.94
CA ARG A 218 17.19 -6.01 2.14
C ARG A 218 17.97 -6.02 0.84
N TYR A 219 17.76 -7.04 0.01
CA TYR A 219 18.48 -7.18 -1.24
C TYR A 219 18.09 -6.09 -2.25
N SER A 220 16.81 -5.78 -2.40
CA SER A 220 16.34 -4.73 -3.34
C SER A 220 16.90 -3.35 -2.98
N LEU A 221 16.93 -3.01 -1.67
CA LEU A 221 17.46 -1.73 -1.21
C LEU A 221 18.99 -1.65 -1.25
N ALA A 222 19.69 -2.78 -1.11
CA ALA A 222 21.14 -2.85 -1.25
C ALA A 222 21.60 -2.88 -2.74
N ASN A 223 20.73 -3.30 -3.66
CA ASN A 223 21.03 -3.48 -5.08
C ASN A 223 20.05 -2.68 -5.96
N VAL A 224 19.93 -1.38 -5.67
CA VAL A 224 18.90 -0.48 -6.28
C VAL A 224 18.95 -0.51 -7.80
N ASP A 225 20.13 -0.49 -8.43
CA ASP A 225 20.26 -0.48 -9.90
C ASP A 225 19.76 -1.80 -10.53
N GLU A 226 19.99 -2.93 -9.87
CA GLU A 226 19.50 -4.22 -10.33
C GLU A 226 18.00 -4.32 -10.20
N PHE A 227 17.47 -3.91 -9.04
CA PHE A 227 16.04 -3.84 -8.79
C PHE A 227 15.34 -2.88 -9.78
N ALA A 228 15.93 -1.69 -10.04
CA ALA A 228 15.36 -0.73 -10.97
C ALA A 228 15.28 -1.26 -12.40
N ARG A 229 16.29 -2.01 -12.88
CA ARG A 229 16.23 -2.67 -14.21
C ARG A 229 15.14 -3.72 -14.26
N PHE A 230 15.04 -4.58 -13.23
CA PHE A 230 13.98 -5.59 -13.15
C PHE A 230 12.58 -4.93 -13.15
N ALA A 231 12.37 -3.93 -12.32
CA ALA A 231 11.08 -3.25 -12.19
C ALA A 231 10.72 -2.50 -13.48
N ALA A 232 11.69 -1.89 -14.15
CA ALA A 232 11.50 -1.21 -15.43
C ALA A 232 11.01 -2.16 -16.53
N GLU A 233 11.63 -3.34 -16.64
CA GLU A 233 11.20 -4.39 -17.55
C GLU A 233 9.81 -4.93 -17.16
N PHE A 234 9.60 -5.22 -15.87
CA PHE A 234 8.34 -5.76 -15.35
C PHE A 234 7.14 -4.83 -15.61
N TYR A 235 7.32 -3.51 -15.45
CA TYR A 235 6.25 -2.52 -15.63
C TYR A 235 6.25 -1.87 -17.02
N ASN A 236 7.19 -2.23 -17.89
CA ASN A 236 7.37 -1.63 -19.22
C ASN A 236 7.48 -0.09 -19.15
N VAL A 237 8.42 0.39 -18.35
CA VAL A 237 8.76 1.81 -18.18
C VAL A 237 10.28 2.00 -18.23
N ASP A 238 10.73 3.25 -18.36
CA ASP A 238 12.16 3.56 -18.33
C ASP A 238 12.77 3.34 -16.94
N VAL A 239 14.01 2.87 -16.88
CA VAL A 239 14.78 2.70 -15.63
C VAL A 239 14.84 4.00 -14.84
N SER A 240 14.97 5.14 -15.51
CA SER A 240 14.97 6.47 -14.87
C SER A 240 13.66 6.78 -14.12
N THR A 241 12.52 6.26 -14.59
CA THR A 241 11.22 6.40 -13.92
C THR A 241 11.20 5.60 -12.62
N ILE A 242 11.74 4.38 -12.62
CA ILE A 242 11.86 3.56 -11.41
C ILE A 242 12.83 4.21 -10.41
N LEU A 243 14.01 4.66 -10.87
CA LEU A 243 14.99 5.32 -9.99
C LEU A 243 14.41 6.58 -9.34
N ARG A 244 13.62 7.37 -10.06
CA ARG A 244 12.91 8.54 -9.52
C ARG A 244 11.91 8.13 -8.45
N SER A 245 11.15 7.05 -8.68
CA SER A 245 10.21 6.51 -7.71
C SER A 245 10.92 6.06 -6.43
N ILE A 246 12.02 5.31 -6.55
CA ILE A 246 12.82 4.86 -5.41
C ILE A 246 13.42 6.05 -4.65
N ASP A 247 13.94 7.05 -5.36
CA ASP A 247 14.54 8.24 -4.75
C ASP A 247 13.51 9.04 -3.94
N ARG A 248 12.28 9.17 -4.46
CA ARG A 248 11.17 9.84 -3.78
C ARG A 248 10.74 9.11 -2.50
N GLU A 249 10.77 7.77 -2.51
CA GLU A 249 10.36 6.92 -1.39
C GLU A 249 11.54 6.54 -0.45
N ARG A 250 12.76 6.90 -0.76
CA ARG A 250 14.01 6.39 -0.12
C ARG A 250 13.98 6.39 1.40
N ASN A 251 13.48 7.46 2.02
CA ASN A 251 13.46 7.62 3.47
C ASN A 251 12.31 6.87 4.17
N ASP A 252 11.41 6.29 3.38
CA ASP A 252 10.16 5.69 3.83
C ASP A 252 10.11 4.18 3.53
N LEU A 253 11.13 3.69 2.80
CA LEU A 253 11.34 2.27 2.56
C LEU A 253 12.04 1.63 3.78
N HIS A 254 11.58 0.43 4.15
CA HIS A 254 12.09 -0.30 5.30
C HIS A 254 12.40 -1.76 4.95
N HIS A 255 13.48 -2.32 5.48
CA HIS A 255 14.00 -3.60 5.01
C HIS A 255 13.82 -4.78 5.98
N ASP A 256 13.37 -4.56 7.22
CA ASP A 256 13.40 -5.59 8.27
C ASP A 256 12.03 -6.22 8.58
N CYS A 257 10.99 -5.82 7.92
CA CYS A 257 9.59 -6.20 8.19
C CYS A 257 9.09 -5.79 9.59
N ASP A 258 9.83 -4.96 10.32
CA ASP A 258 9.43 -4.47 11.63
C ASP A 258 8.28 -3.46 11.51
N ILE A 259 7.35 -3.52 12.44
CA ILE A 259 6.20 -2.61 12.48
C ILE A 259 6.52 -1.38 13.34
N ASP A 260 6.19 -0.22 12.81
CA ASP A 260 6.07 1.00 13.59
C ASP A 260 4.75 0.97 14.36
N ILE A 261 4.82 0.60 15.64
CA ILE A 261 3.65 0.45 16.52
C ILE A 261 2.95 1.80 16.73
N GLU A 262 3.71 2.86 16.96
CA GLU A 262 3.15 4.22 17.14
C GLU A 262 2.45 4.69 15.86
N GLY A 263 3.07 4.45 14.71
CA GLY A 263 2.47 4.72 13.41
C GLY A 263 1.22 3.89 13.13
N LEU A 264 1.15 2.64 13.62
CA LEU A 264 -0.03 1.80 13.51
C LEU A 264 -1.18 2.29 14.42
N ASP A 265 -0.87 2.69 15.66
CA ASP A 265 -1.85 3.27 16.56
C ASP A 265 -2.40 4.60 16.00
N LEU A 266 -1.55 5.41 15.37
CA LEU A 266 -1.98 6.61 14.66
C LEU A 266 -2.94 6.27 13.51
N ALA A 267 -2.65 5.23 12.72
CA ALA A 267 -3.54 4.78 11.66
C ALA A 267 -4.91 4.36 12.20
N ILE A 268 -4.95 3.64 13.32
CA ILE A 268 -6.20 3.24 14.01
C ILE A 268 -6.97 4.46 14.50
N GLU A 269 -6.28 5.44 15.11
CA GLU A 269 -6.91 6.66 15.60
C GLU A 269 -7.50 7.50 14.46
N LEU A 270 -6.79 7.64 13.35
CA LEU A 270 -7.31 8.31 12.16
C LEU A 270 -8.59 7.63 11.64
N GLN A 271 -8.62 6.28 11.65
CA GLN A 271 -9.80 5.52 11.24
C GLN A 271 -10.98 5.72 12.22
N ARG A 272 -10.73 5.89 13.52
CA ARG A 272 -11.77 6.24 14.50
C ARG A 272 -12.34 7.63 14.25
N ARG A 273 -11.47 8.62 14.05
CA ARG A 273 -11.90 10.01 13.75
C ARG A 273 -12.74 10.09 12.48
N LEU A 274 -12.44 9.24 11.49
CA LEU A 274 -13.21 9.14 10.25
C LEU A 274 -14.44 8.20 10.35
N GLY A 275 -14.72 7.64 11.54
CA GLY A 275 -15.88 6.78 11.78
C GLY A 275 -15.77 5.37 11.18
N ALA A 276 -14.61 4.96 10.68
CA ALA A 276 -14.40 3.64 10.10
C ALA A 276 -14.24 2.54 11.17
N ILE A 277 -13.66 2.89 12.32
CA ILE A 277 -13.49 2.02 13.50
C ILE A 277 -14.28 2.61 14.67
N THR A 278 -15.17 1.81 15.26
CA THR A 278 -15.97 2.19 16.44
C THR A 278 -15.55 1.40 17.69
N SER A 279 -14.76 0.35 17.54
CA SER A 279 -14.26 -0.48 18.66
C SER A 279 -13.11 0.20 19.41
N ALA A 280 -12.88 -0.23 20.66
CA ALA A 280 -11.75 0.22 21.49
C ALA A 280 -10.46 -0.57 21.24
N MET A 281 -10.39 -1.44 20.21
CA MET A 281 -9.20 -2.24 19.88
C MET A 281 -7.99 -1.36 19.65
N SER A 282 -6.82 -1.80 20.10
CA SER A 282 -5.51 -1.18 19.88
C SER A 282 -4.67 -2.01 18.90
N SER A 283 -3.49 -1.52 18.52
CA SER A 283 -2.55 -2.28 17.69
C SER A 283 -2.21 -3.64 18.29
N SER A 284 -2.07 -3.75 19.62
CA SER A 284 -1.77 -5.01 20.31
C SER A 284 -2.82 -6.10 20.10
N ASP A 285 -4.08 -5.72 19.85
CA ASP A 285 -5.16 -6.68 19.55
C ASP A 285 -5.11 -7.19 18.10
N MET A 286 -4.42 -6.46 17.23
CA MET A 286 -4.42 -6.67 15.78
C MET A 286 -3.16 -7.37 15.25
N ILE A 287 -2.05 -7.32 16.01
CA ILE A 287 -0.75 -7.86 15.60
C ILE A 287 -0.47 -9.25 16.14
N ASP A 288 0.39 -9.99 15.43
CA ASP A 288 1.05 -11.22 15.90
C ASP A 288 2.48 -11.28 15.36
N LEU A 289 3.42 -10.70 16.08
CA LEU A 289 4.82 -10.53 15.64
C LEU A 289 5.74 -11.71 16.04
N ARG A 290 5.22 -12.81 16.61
CA ARG A 290 6.00 -13.98 17.04
C ARG A 290 6.73 -14.70 15.90
N PHE A 291 6.40 -14.38 14.66
CA PHE A 291 6.91 -15.03 13.45
C PHE A 291 7.97 -14.19 12.73
N LEU A 292 8.19 -12.95 13.15
CA LEU A 292 9.24 -12.11 12.57
C LEU A 292 10.60 -12.79 12.72
N PRO A 293 11.44 -12.75 11.67
CA PRO A 293 12.79 -13.28 11.76
C PRO A 293 13.60 -12.53 12.83
N SER A 294 14.40 -13.24 13.63
CA SER A 294 15.34 -12.59 14.55
C SER A 294 16.41 -11.81 13.78
N ASN A 295 16.92 -10.70 14.36
CA ASN A 295 17.94 -9.88 13.71
C ASN A 295 19.30 -10.58 13.52
N GLU A 296 19.50 -11.74 14.13
CA GLU A 296 20.74 -12.54 14.06
C GLU A 296 20.81 -13.47 12.83
N ALA A 297 19.73 -13.64 12.07
CA ALA A 297 19.70 -14.49 10.88
C ALA A 297 19.83 -13.64 9.61
N ALA A 298 21.03 -13.16 9.31
CA ALA A 298 21.40 -12.58 8.01
C ALA A 298 22.22 -13.56 7.20
#